data_2183c5f037822f80669e363baadf5287
#
_entry.id   2183c5f037822f80669e363baadf5287
#
_cell.length_a   1.000
_cell.length_b   1.000
_cell.length_c   1.000
_cell.angle_alpha   90.00
_cell.angle_beta   90.00
_cell.angle_gamma   90.00
#
_symmetry.space_group_name_H-M   'P 1'
#
loop_
_entity.id
_entity.type
_entity.pdbx_description
1 polymer ?
#
loop_
_entity_poly.entity_id
_entity_poly.type
_entity_poly.pdbx_seq_one_letter_code
_entity_poly.pdbx_strand_id
1 'polypeptide(L)'
;MTVVLLLIAFLFQQPAQQPNRPTDPKDPMPPANLDYFVGAWSFDWNVPESPLGPAGKMKGTETYKKILSGQKYESEIQGEGPEGPFQGRAITSYDEKEKLVTRYEIFSYGVSAFKSGPIGGDLGGYYTIYWESAPFRKEGKTIKLKGKTQMLSPAHYRLLLEISVDGGPYTSLGNPWFRKVDPKAAG
;
A
#
# COMPACT_ATOMS: atom_id res chain seq x y z
N MET A 1 -15.84 27.47 -64.15
CA MET A 1 -15.99 27.80 -62.72
C MET A 1 -16.20 26.49 -62.01
N THR A 2 -15.15 25.99 -61.38
CA THR A 2 -15.16 24.68 -60.66
C THR A 2 -15.13 24.98 -59.17
N VAL A 3 -16.24 24.66 -58.48
CA VAL A 3 -16.36 24.85 -57.05
C VAL A 3 -15.78 23.60 -56.37
N VAL A 4 -14.68 23.76 -55.66
CA VAL A 4 -14.07 22.72 -54.82
C VAL A 4 -14.73 22.78 -53.45
N LEU A 5 -15.51 21.76 -53.11
CA LEU A 5 -16.08 21.57 -51.76
C LEU A 5 -15.01 20.95 -50.84
N LEU A 6 -14.52 21.73 -49.87
CA LEU A 6 -13.62 21.27 -48.83
C LEU A 6 -14.45 20.62 -47.72
N LEU A 7 -14.41 19.29 -47.61
CA LEU A 7 -15.03 18.54 -46.53
C LEU A 7 -14.05 18.55 -45.33
N ILE A 8 -14.35 19.37 -44.32
CA ILE A 8 -13.62 19.35 -43.05
C ILE A 8 -14.20 18.21 -42.19
N ALA A 9 -13.47 17.12 -42.11
CA ALA A 9 -13.79 16.03 -41.17
C ALA A 9 -13.40 16.46 -39.76
N PHE A 10 -14.39 16.82 -38.95
CA PHE A 10 -14.22 16.93 -37.48
C PHE A 10 -14.01 15.54 -36.91
N LEU A 11 -12.77 15.19 -36.62
CA LEU A 11 -12.45 14.07 -35.76
C LEU A 11 -12.90 14.42 -34.32
N PHE A 12 -14.08 13.96 -33.95
CA PHE A 12 -14.47 13.90 -32.53
C PHE A 12 -13.51 12.98 -31.82
N GLN A 13 -12.49 13.56 -31.17
CA GLN A 13 -11.74 12.85 -30.14
C GLN A 13 -12.72 12.58 -29.00
N GLN A 14 -13.21 11.35 -28.90
CA GLN A 14 -13.89 10.90 -27.70
C GLN A 14 -12.90 11.04 -26.52
N PRO A 15 -13.28 11.77 -25.45
CA PRO A 15 -12.44 11.80 -24.26
C PRO A 15 -12.28 10.35 -23.80
N ALA A 16 -11.03 9.94 -23.60
CA ALA A 16 -10.71 8.62 -23.05
C ALA A 16 -11.54 8.45 -21.79
N GLN A 17 -12.46 7.49 -21.79
CA GLN A 17 -13.23 7.13 -20.61
C GLN A 17 -12.22 6.75 -19.52
N GLN A 18 -12.12 7.58 -18.48
CA GLN A 18 -11.39 7.23 -17.28
C GLN A 18 -12.11 6.01 -16.65
N PRO A 19 -11.44 4.86 -16.54
CA PRO A 19 -12.10 3.69 -15.99
C PRO A 19 -12.45 3.95 -14.53
N ASN A 20 -13.75 3.84 -14.23
CA ASN A 20 -14.33 3.65 -12.89
C ASN A 20 -14.18 4.79 -11.86
N ARG A 21 -14.35 6.04 -12.27
CA ARG A 21 -14.60 7.10 -11.31
C ARG A 21 -16.10 7.10 -10.96
N PRO A 22 -16.52 6.96 -9.69
CA PRO A 22 -17.90 7.21 -9.29
C PRO A 22 -18.28 8.61 -9.72
N THR A 23 -19.31 8.73 -10.55
CA THR A 23 -19.79 10.01 -11.07
C THR A 23 -20.75 10.69 -10.10
N ASP A 24 -21.25 9.94 -9.13
CA ASP A 24 -22.15 10.41 -8.05
C ASP A 24 -21.60 9.95 -6.69
N PRO A 25 -21.62 10.81 -5.63
CA PRO A 25 -21.29 10.39 -4.27
C PRO A 25 -22.15 9.23 -3.72
N LYS A 26 -23.26 8.92 -4.38
CA LYS A 26 -24.15 7.80 -4.07
C LYS A 26 -23.82 6.52 -4.82
N ASP A 27 -22.95 6.60 -5.84
CA ASP A 27 -22.52 5.39 -6.54
C ASP A 27 -21.78 4.46 -5.57
N PRO A 28 -22.12 3.15 -5.55
CA PRO A 28 -21.38 2.22 -4.72
C PRO A 28 -19.90 2.26 -5.12
N MET A 29 -19.01 2.43 -4.16
CA MET A 29 -17.57 2.34 -4.42
C MET A 29 -17.29 1.01 -5.12
N PRO A 30 -16.51 1.02 -6.22
CA PRO A 30 -16.10 -0.22 -6.86
C PRO A 30 -15.40 -1.11 -5.81
N PRO A 31 -15.53 -2.44 -5.92
CA PRO A 31 -14.92 -3.35 -4.97
C PRO A 31 -13.43 -3.08 -4.88
N ALA A 32 -12.91 -3.00 -3.68
CA ALA A 32 -11.51 -2.74 -3.44
C ALA A 32 -10.66 -3.83 -4.10
N ASN A 33 -9.83 -3.45 -5.02
CA ASN A 33 -8.97 -4.37 -5.74
C ASN A 33 -7.54 -4.33 -5.17
N LEU A 34 -7.21 -5.32 -4.35
CA LEU A 34 -5.84 -5.48 -3.85
C LEU A 34 -4.85 -5.96 -4.93
N ASP A 35 -5.32 -6.25 -6.15
CA ASP A 35 -4.46 -6.52 -7.31
C ASP A 35 -3.52 -5.37 -7.64
N TYR A 36 -3.86 -4.16 -7.19
CA TYR A 36 -2.99 -3.01 -7.23
C TYR A 36 -1.57 -3.32 -6.72
N PHE A 37 -1.46 -4.10 -5.65
CA PHE A 37 -0.19 -4.42 -5.02
C PHE A 37 0.60 -5.50 -5.76
N VAL A 38 -0.02 -6.32 -6.61
CA VAL A 38 0.66 -7.43 -7.30
C VAL A 38 1.86 -6.95 -8.10
N GLY A 39 3.00 -7.63 -7.91
CA GLY A 39 4.29 -7.29 -8.50
C GLY A 39 5.30 -6.79 -7.47
N ALA A 40 6.40 -6.26 -7.95
CA ALA A 40 7.51 -5.80 -7.12
C ALA A 40 7.42 -4.28 -6.86
N TRP A 41 7.75 -3.89 -5.64
CA TRP A 41 7.78 -2.52 -5.16
C TRP A 41 9.09 -2.25 -4.45
N SER A 42 9.80 -1.21 -4.82
CA SER A 42 10.91 -0.69 -4.03
C SER A 42 10.39 0.27 -2.97
N PHE A 43 11.01 0.27 -1.80
CA PHE A 43 10.66 1.24 -0.76
C PHE A 43 11.90 1.91 -0.18
N ASP A 44 11.69 3.12 0.33
CA ASP A 44 12.62 3.85 1.16
C ASP A 44 11.87 4.47 2.35
N TRP A 45 12.53 4.49 3.50
CA TRP A 45 11.96 4.93 4.76
C TRP A 45 13.03 5.49 5.69
N ASN A 46 12.84 6.71 6.17
CA ASN A 46 13.62 7.25 7.28
C ASN A 46 12.91 6.88 8.57
N VAL A 47 13.44 5.89 9.27
CA VAL A 47 12.87 5.37 10.51
C VAL A 47 13.36 6.24 11.67
N PRO A 48 12.48 6.77 12.52
CA PRO A 48 12.89 7.37 13.79
C PRO A 48 13.30 6.28 14.79
N GLU A 49 14.09 6.64 15.77
CA GLU A 49 14.37 5.78 16.91
C GLU A 49 13.08 5.37 17.64
N SER A 50 12.95 4.10 17.94
CA SER A 50 11.78 3.54 18.62
C SER A 50 12.12 2.19 19.25
N PRO A 51 11.22 1.59 20.05
CA PRO A 51 11.41 0.22 20.54
C PRO A 51 11.47 -0.84 19.42
N LEU A 52 11.20 -0.48 18.18
CA LEU A 52 11.35 -1.39 17.04
C LEU A 52 12.79 -1.45 16.50
N GLY A 53 13.63 -0.48 16.88
CA GLY A 53 15.04 -0.39 16.49
C GLY A 53 15.55 1.04 16.44
N PRO A 54 16.84 1.25 16.11
CA PRO A 54 17.48 2.55 16.04
C PRO A 54 17.00 3.38 14.86
N ALA A 55 17.18 4.69 14.97
CA ALA A 55 16.94 5.61 13.86
C ALA A 55 17.88 5.33 12.68
N GLY A 56 17.37 5.51 11.47
CA GLY A 56 18.19 5.37 10.26
C GLY A 56 17.39 5.22 8.99
N LYS A 57 18.07 4.86 7.92
CA LYS A 57 17.45 4.57 6.63
C LYS A 57 17.13 3.08 6.50
N MET A 58 15.90 2.77 6.08
CA MET A 58 15.53 1.46 5.58
C MET A 58 15.21 1.57 4.09
N LYS A 59 15.68 0.62 3.30
CA LYS A 59 15.40 0.49 1.87
C LYS A 59 15.26 -0.98 1.51
N GLY A 60 14.46 -1.28 0.51
CA GLY A 60 14.30 -2.67 0.10
C GLY A 60 13.26 -2.85 -0.98
N THR A 61 12.82 -4.07 -1.10
CA THR A 61 11.76 -4.49 -2.02
C THR A 61 10.72 -5.31 -1.30
N GLU A 62 9.48 -5.17 -1.74
CA GLU A 62 8.35 -6.01 -1.35
C GLU A 62 7.69 -6.54 -2.62
N THR A 63 7.60 -7.86 -2.75
CA THR A 63 7.02 -8.51 -3.93
C THR A 63 5.75 -9.23 -3.55
N TYR A 64 4.64 -8.84 -4.15
CA TYR A 64 3.32 -9.42 -3.92
C TYR A 64 2.94 -10.40 -5.01
N LYS A 65 2.38 -11.53 -4.63
CA LYS A 65 1.77 -12.53 -5.51
C LYS A 65 0.41 -12.97 -4.96
N LYS A 66 -0.47 -13.38 -5.87
CA LYS A 66 -1.72 -14.02 -5.50
C LYS A 66 -1.48 -15.47 -5.08
N ILE A 67 -2.18 -15.89 -4.04
CA ILE A 67 -2.18 -17.27 -3.54
C ILE A 67 -3.63 -17.74 -3.32
N LEU A 68 -3.82 -19.03 -3.04
CA LEU A 68 -5.13 -19.63 -2.77
C LEU A 68 -6.18 -19.27 -3.84
N SER A 69 -5.86 -19.54 -5.11
CA SER A 69 -6.71 -19.24 -6.27
C SER A 69 -7.09 -17.76 -6.39
N GLY A 70 -6.20 -16.86 -5.98
CA GLY A 70 -6.40 -15.42 -6.08
C GLY A 70 -7.16 -14.77 -4.91
N GLN A 71 -7.52 -15.54 -3.90
CA GLN A 71 -8.29 -15.02 -2.75
C GLN A 71 -7.44 -14.27 -1.72
N LYS A 72 -6.14 -14.52 -1.71
CA LYS A 72 -5.19 -13.92 -0.76
C LYS A 72 -3.95 -13.44 -1.50
N TYR A 73 -3.18 -12.60 -0.82
CA TYR A 73 -1.94 -12.04 -1.34
C TYR A 73 -0.83 -12.35 -0.35
N GLU A 74 0.22 -13.00 -0.84
CA GLU A 74 1.46 -13.15 -0.10
C GLU A 74 2.45 -12.09 -0.54
N SER A 75 3.20 -11.49 0.38
CA SER A 75 4.34 -10.66 0.05
C SER A 75 5.63 -11.17 0.70
N GLU A 76 6.70 -11.08 -0.07
CA GLU A 76 8.08 -11.31 0.38
C GLU A 76 8.77 -9.96 0.45
N ILE A 77 9.41 -9.68 1.58
CA ILE A 77 10.05 -8.41 1.87
C ILE A 77 11.52 -8.69 2.11
N GLN A 78 12.39 -7.89 1.51
CA GLN A 78 13.83 -7.94 1.76
C GLN A 78 14.41 -6.54 1.69
N GLY A 79 15.41 -6.27 2.51
CA GLY A 79 16.00 -4.95 2.53
C GLY A 79 17.17 -4.83 3.47
N GLU A 80 17.61 -3.61 3.65
CA GLU A 80 18.67 -3.19 4.52
C GLU A 80 18.16 -2.06 5.41
N GLY A 81 18.46 -2.14 6.68
CA GLY A 81 18.08 -1.18 7.71
C GLY A 81 19.25 -0.80 8.61
N PRO A 82 19.00 0.02 9.64
CA PRO A 82 20.06 0.48 10.55
C PRO A 82 20.81 -0.66 11.26
N GLU A 83 20.15 -1.80 11.46
CA GLU A 83 20.76 -3.00 12.10
C GLU A 83 21.28 -4.03 11.07
N GLY A 84 21.30 -3.67 9.79
CA GLY A 84 21.76 -4.55 8.70
C GLY A 84 20.63 -5.12 7.85
N PRO A 85 20.90 -6.20 7.10
CA PRO A 85 19.94 -6.80 6.20
C PRO A 85 18.79 -7.46 6.98
N PHE A 86 17.59 -7.38 6.41
CA PHE A 86 16.40 -8.01 6.96
C PHE A 86 15.54 -8.65 5.88
N GLN A 87 14.71 -9.59 6.33
CA GLN A 87 13.70 -10.26 5.52
C GLN A 87 12.36 -10.26 6.25
N GLY A 88 11.28 -10.34 5.49
CA GLY A 88 9.94 -10.46 6.03
C GLY A 88 9.00 -11.16 5.07
N ARG A 89 7.89 -11.60 5.61
CA ARG A 89 6.75 -12.14 4.86
C ARG A 89 5.46 -11.60 5.40
N ALA A 90 4.48 -11.45 4.51
CA ALA A 90 3.14 -11.11 4.96
C ALA A 90 2.08 -11.82 4.13
N ILE A 91 0.94 -12.06 4.77
CA ILE A 91 -0.28 -12.53 4.13
C ILE A 91 -1.34 -11.44 4.28
N THR A 92 -1.88 -10.99 3.15
CA THR A 92 -2.93 -9.98 3.11
C THR A 92 -4.21 -10.58 2.56
N SER A 93 -5.34 -10.25 3.16
CA SER A 93 -6.67 -10.68 2.79
C SER A 93 -7.62 -9.51 2.76
N TYR A 94 -8.61 -9.57 1.88
CA TYR A 94 -9.75 -8.66 1.89
C TYR A 94 -11.03 -9.45 2.12
N ASP A 95 -11.83 -9.01 3.08
CA ASP A 95 -13.18 -9.50 3.32
C ASP A 95 -14.16 -8.53 2.65
N GLU A 96 -14.79 -8.96 1.56
CA GLU A 96 -15.74 -8.12 0.80
C GLU A 96 -17.01 -7.81 1.59
N LYS A 97 -17.43 -8.72 2.46
CA LYS A 97 -18.64 -8.57 3.26
C LYS A 97 -18.45 -7.53 4.35
N GLU A 98 -17.36 -7.64 5.09
CA GLU A 98 -17.01 -6.73 6.19
C GLU A 98 -16.26 -5.48 5.68
N LYS A 99 -15.84 -5.47 4.40
CA LYS A 99 -14.99 -4.43 3.78
C LYS A 99 -13.72 -4.15 4.57
N LEU A 100 -13.14 -5.22 5.09
CA LEU A 100 -11.99 -5.20 5.98
C LEU A 100 -10.77 -5.84 5.31
N VAL A 101 -9.65 -5.11 5.32
CA VAL A 101 -8.34 -5.67 4.99
C VAL A 101 -7.71 -6.22 6.26
N THR A 102 -7.17 -7.42 6.18
CA THR A 102 -6.34 -8.01 7.24
C THR A 102 -4.97 -8.33 6.68
N ARG A 103 -3.93 -8.10 7.49
CA ARG A 103 -2.56 -8.42 7.15
C ARG A 103 -1.83 -8.97 8.36
N TYR A 104 -1.24 -10.14 8.22
CA TYR A 104 -0.28 -10.67 9.16
C TYR A 104 1.11 -10.60 8.55
N GLU A 105 2.05 -10.03 9.28
CA GLU A 105 3.44 -9.86 8.83
C GLU A 105 4.43 -10.32 9.90
N ILE A 106 5.55 -10.87 9.44
CA ILE A 106 6.66 -11.33 10.27
C ILE A 106 7.97 -10.84 9.66
N PHE A 107 8.90 -10.44 10.52
CA PHE A 107 10.21 -9.93 10.11
C PHE A 107 11.34 -10.62 10.87
N SER A 108 12.49 -10.80 10.21
CA SER A 108 13.69 -11.43 10.78
C SER A 108 14.24 -10.71 12.02
N TYR A 109 13.96 -9.41 12.17
CA TYR A 109 14.34 -8.64 13.36
C TYR A 109 13.37 -8.79 14.55
N GLY A 110 12.57 -9.86 14.54
CA GLY A 110 11.76 -10.27 15.70
C GLY A 110 10.44 -9.51 15.87
N VAL A 111 9.94 -8.85 14.83
CA VAL A 111 8.61 -8.24 14.81
C VAL A 111 7.63 -9.17 14.13
N SER A 112 6.48 -9.41 14.78
CA SER A 112 5.32 -10.07 14.19
C SER A 112 4.09 -9.27 14.57
N ALA A 113 3.30 -8.89 13.56
CA ALA A 113 2.12 -8.04 13.78
C ALA A 113 0.93 -8.50 12.93
N PHE A 114 -0.24 -8.55 13.57
CA PHE A 114 -1.52 -8.65 12.87
C PHE A 114 -2.13 -7.26 12.78
N LYS A 115 -2.52 -6.86 11.58
CA LYS A 115 -3.12 -5.55 11.27
C LYS A 115 -4.46 -5.75 10.59
N SER A 116 -5.42 -4.91 10.91
CA SER A 116 -6.70 -4.90 10.21
C SER A 116 -7.29 -3.50 10.14
N GLY A 117 -8.13 -3.26 9.15
CA GLY A 117 -8.85 -2.02 9.05
C GLY A 117 -9.62 -1.85 7.74
N PRO A 118 -10.52 -0.87 7.69
CA PRO A 118 -11.38 -0.64 6.55
C PRO A 118 -10.62 -0.01 5.38
N ILE A 119 -11.17 -0.23 4.19
CA ILE A 119 -10.85 0.56 3.01
C ILE A 119 -11.80 1.74 2.95
N GLY A 120 -11.28 2.92 2.72
CA GLY A 120 -12.06 4.13 2.57
C GLY A 120 -11.34 5.20 1.78
N GLY A 121 -12.05 6.29 1.47
CA GLY A 121 -11.51 7.47 0.83
C GLY A 121 -11.09 7.24 -0.62
N ASP A 122 -11.85 7.80 -1.54
CA ASP A 122 -11.45 7.90 -2.95
C ASP A 122 -10.70 9.22 -3.15
N LEU A 123 -9.41 9.12 -3.48
CA LEU A 123 -8.61 10.24 -3.96
C LEU A 123 -8.43 10.09 -5.49
N GLY A 124 -9.54 10.21 -6.24
CA GLY A 124 -9.48 10.13 -7.71
C GLY A 124 -9.32 8.72 -8.27
N GLY A 125 -9.95 7.72 -7.64
CA GLY A 125 -9.91 6.31 -8.05
C GLY A 125 -8.89 5.48 -7.31
N TYR A 126 -8.20 6.05 -6.32
CA TYR A 126 -7.27 5.35 -5.46
C TYR A 126 -7.76 5.31 -4.02
N TYR A 127 -7.64 4.14 -3.39
CA TYR A 127 -8.15 3.89 -2.04
C TYR A 127 -7.11 4.19 -0.98
N THR A 128 -7.60 4.42 0.24
CA THR A 128 -6.80 4.43 1.45
C THR A 128 -7.21 3.25 2.32
N ILE A 129 -6.27 2.43 2.73
CA ILE A 129 -6.49 1.40 3.75
C ILE A 129 -6.10 2.02 5.09
N TYR A 130 -7.05 2.13 6.00
CA TYR A 130 -6.80 2.49 7.38
C TYR A 130 -6.59 1.20 8.17
N TRP A 131 -5.59 1.14 8.99
CA TRP A 131 -5.32 -0.08 9.74
C TRP A 131 -4.75 0.20 11.13
N GLU A 132 -4.98 -0.73 12.02
CA GLU A 132 -4.42 -0.78 13.36
C GLU A 132 -3.94 -2.19 13.66
N SER A 133 -2.82 -2.32 14.40
CA SER A 133 -2.32 -3.63 14.80
C SER A 133 -3.00 -4.12 16.06
N ALA A 134 -3.09 -5.43 16.22
CA ALA A 134 -3.19 -6.02 17.55
C ALA A 134 -1.93 -5.62 18.36
N PRO A 135 -2.03 -5.47 19.69
CA PRO A 135 -0.86 -5.26 20.53
C PRO A 135 0.10 -6.44 20.43
N PHE A 136 1.39 -6.16 20.35
CA PHE A 136 2.45 -7.17 20.40
C PHE A 136 3.56 -6.73 21.35
N ARG A 137 4.45 -7.64 21.73
CA ARG A 137 5.56 -7.34 22.65
C ARG A 137 6.90 -7.35 21.92
N LYS A 138 7.73 -6.35 22.20
CA LYS A 138 9.14 -6.28 21.82
C LYS A 138 9.94 -5.66 22.95
N GLU A 139 11.03 -6.34 23.34
CA GLU A 139 11.95 -5.87 24.40
C GLU A 139 11.24 -5.47 25.72
N GLY A 140 10.26 -6.27 26.12
CA GLY A 140 9.48 -6.04 27.34
C GLY A 140 8.38 -4.99 27.23
N LYS A 141 8.35 -4.19 26.16
CA LYS A 141 7.32 -3.16 25.91
C LYS A 141 6.14 -3.72 25.13
N THR A 142 4.96 -3.18 25.38
CA THR A 142 3.76 -3.45 24.59
C THR A 142 3.67 -2.41 23.48
N ILE A 143 3.69 -2.87 22.24
CA ILE A 143 3.67 -2.02 21.05
C ILE A 143 2.32 -2.14 20.37
N LYS A 144 1.79 -1.02 19.91
CA LYS A 144 0.64 -0.94 19.03
C LYS A 144 0.95 -0.01 17.88
N LEU A 145 0.65 -0.44 16.66
CA LEU A 145 0.85 0.34 15.45
C LEU A 145 -0.49 0.74 14.86
N LYS A 146 -0.57 1.89 14.27
CA LYS A 146 -1.66 2.27 13.37
C LYS A 146 -1.10 3.01 12.16
N GLY A 147 -1.91 3.10 11.12
CA GLY A 147 -1.47 3.85 9.96
C GLY A 147 -2.49 3.88 8.83
N LYS A 148 -2.01 4.42 7.73
CA LYS A 148 -2.75 4.53 6.47
C LYS A 148 -1.86 4.08 5.33
N THR A 149 -2.37 3.21 4.47
CA THR A 149 -1.77 2.92 3.18
C THR A 149 -2.52 3.72 2.13
N GLN A 150 -1.89 4.72 1.55
CA GLN A 150 -2.49 5.60 0.56
C GLN A 150 -1.97 5.26 -0.83
N MET A 151 -2.84 4.76 -1.69
CA MET A 151 -2.56 4.58 -3.11
C MET A 151 -2.61 5.94 -3.79
N LEU A 152 -1.56 6.34 -4.49
CA LEU A 152 -1.41 7.69 -5.05
C LEU A 152 -1.42 7.71 -6.58
N SER A 153 -0.97 6.61 -7.20
CA SER A 153 -0.94 6.42 -8.66
C SER A 153 -0.79 4.93 -8.95
N PRO A 154 -0.89 4.45 -10.20
CA PRO A 154 -0.65 3.05 -10.53
C PRO A 154 0.71 2.52 -10.12
N ALA A 155 1.69 3.43 -9.90
CA ALA A 155 3.08 3.09 -9.63
C ALA A 155 3.60 3.60 -8.27
N HIS A 156 2.76 4.24 -7.44
CA HIS A 156 3.20 4.81 -6.18
C HIS A 156 2.13 4.66 -5.09
N TYR A 157 2.57 4.23 -3.92
CA TYR A 157 1.81 4.37 -2.68
C TYR A 157 2.74 4.76 -1.52
N ARG A 158 2.15 5.24 -0.46
CA ARG A 158 2.89 5.55 0.78
C ARG A 158 2.16 4.99 1.99
N LEU A 159 2.93 4.79 3.05
CA LEU A 159 2.37 4.54 4.36
C LEU A 159 2.56 5.78 5.25
N LEU A 160 1.60 6.03 6.10
CA LEU A 160 1.71 6.93 7.23
C LEU A 160 1.66 6.06 8.47
N LEU A 161 2.74 6.02 9.23
CA LEU A 161 2.91 5.08 10.34
C LEU A 161 2.97 5.82 11.68
N GLU A 162 2.31 5.28 12.68
CA GLU A 162 2.35 5.76 14.05
C GLU A 162 2.51 4.58 15.01
N ILE A 163 3.18 4.82 16.12
CA ILE A 163 3.47 3.84 17.18
C ILE A 163 2.98 4.35 18.53
N SER A 164 2.36 3.47 19.30
CA SER A 164 2.08 3.65 20.73
C SER A 164 2.86 2.61 21.51
N VAL A 165 3.48 3.02 22.59
CA VAL A 165 4.30 2.20 23.48
C VAL A 165 3.66 2.20 24.87
N ASP A 166 3.42 1.01 25.41
CA ASP A 166 2.84 0.79 26.76
C ASP A 166 1.54 1.57 27.00
N GLY A 167 0.72 1.72 25.94
CA GLY A 167 -0.55 2.45 25.99
C GLY A 167 -0.41 3.96 25.98
N GLY A 168 0.79 4.50 25.78
CA GLY A 168 1.02 5.93 25.61
C GLY A 168 0.45 6.49 24.30
N PRO A 169 0.56 7.81 24.08
CA PRO A 169 0.06 8.45 22.89
C PRO A 169 0.77 7.92 21.62
N TYR A 170 0.06 7.98 20.51
CA TYR A 170 0.66 7.65 19.23
C TYR A 170 1.63 8.74 18.78
N THR A 171 2.81 8.34 18.37
CA THR A 171 3.84 9.21 17.77
C THR A 171 4.18 8.73 16.36
N SER A 172 4.66 9.64 15.52
CA SER A 172 4.99 9.29 14.14
C SER A 172 6.15 8.31 14.07
N LEU A 173 5.98 7.25 13.29
CA LEU A 173 7.03 6.29 12.95
C LEU A 173 7.58 6.53 11.53
N GLY A 174 7.16 7.63 10.87
CA GLY A 174 7.61 8.00 9.54
C GLY A 174 6.64 7.61 8.43
N ASN A 175 7.06 7.91 7.21
CA ASN A 175 6.22 7.80 6.01
C ASN A 175 6.99 7.10 4.89
N PRO A 176 7.12 5.76 4.90
CA PRO A 176 7.76 5.05 3.80
C PRO A 176 7.00 5.23 2.48
N TRP A 177 7.79 5.41 1.42
CA TRP A 177 7.32 5.52 0.05
C TRP A 177 7.62 4.26 -0.73
N PHE A 178 6.65 3.81 -1.51
CA PHE A 178 6.75 2.64 -2.36
C PHE A 178 6.59 3.02 -3.83
N ARG A 179 7.48 2.49 -4.68
CA ARG A 179 7.47 2.68 -6.13
C ARG A 179 7.44 1.32 -6.80
N LYS A 180 6.54 1.16 -7.75
CA LYS A 180 6.46 -0.07 -8.54
C LYS A 180 7.74 -0.25 -9.35
N VAL A 181 8.32 -1.42 -9.26
CA VAL A 181 9.53 -1.77 -10.04
C VAL A 181 9.07 -2.26 -11.41
N ASP A 182 9.61 -1.69 -12.47
CA ASP A 182 9.39 -2.20 -13.82
C ASP A 182 10.14 -3.52 -13.97
N PRO A 183 9.47 -4.64 -14.30
CA PRO A 183 10.13 -5.93 -14.53
C PRO A 183 11.22 -5.88 -15.62
N LYS A 184 11.13 -4.92 -16.55
CA LYS A 184 12.11 -4.73 -17.63
C LYS A 184 13.38 -3.97 -17.21
N ALA A 185 13.36 -3.30 -16.04
CA ALA A 185 14.49 -2.53 -15.55
C ALA A 185 15.43 -3.36 -14.64
N ALA A 186 15.10 -4.62 -14.40
CA ALA A 186 15.85 -5.54 -13.52
C ALA A 186 16.71 -6.56 -14.30
N GLY A 187 16.93 -6.33 -15.62
CA GLY A 187 17.76 -7.16 -16.50
C GLY A 187 19.08 -6.51 -16.88
#